data_cf440d40dc8bc7746c29c3141016b3c9
#
_entry.id   cf440d40dc8bc7746c29c3141016b3c9
#
_cell.length_a   1.000
_cell.length_b   1.000
_cell.length_c   1.000
_cell.angle_alpha   90.00
_cell.angle_beta   90.00
_cell.angle_gamma   90.00
#
_symmetry.space_group_name_H-M   'P 1'
#
loop_
_entity.id
_entity.type
_entity.pdbx_description
1 polymer ?
#
loop_
_entity_poly.entity_id
_entity_poly.type
_entity_poly.pdbx_seq_one_letter_code
_entity_poly.pdbx_strand_id
1 'polypeptide(L)'
;ENMRLTTAERQNIPVGGMNSFIYKPKIKHDIEQFTYLASFNTDKFERFSKLANIYTALDEEIDWSQGNGFFARLTKEQHLRIRDTNLIPVNLDPPNTVPNSTLNPKLNISKIISNYEENVPEMVVVDELLTVEALRTLQKFLLESTIWFHVKQNGYIGAYLDDGLSCPLLLQITEDLRSTFPCIFKDHQLTRLWAYKYDSQLSGINIHADDAEVNVNFWVTPHSANLNPNTGGLIIYDAAAPLDWTYDVNYTGDGTAHIQKYLKDEKSKQFTIPYAENRAAIFNSNLFHETD
;
A
#
# COMPACT_ATOMS: atom_id res chain seq x y z
N GLU A 1 2.42 8.87 15.49
CA GLU A 1 1.16 8.12 15.79
C GLU A 1 0.09 8.55 14.80
N ASN A 2 -0.15 7.76 13.76
CA ASN A 2 -1.33 7.94 12.93
C ASN A 2 -2.54 7.39 13.71
N MET A 3 -3.27 8.27 14.37
CA MET A 3 -4.50 7.88 15.08
C MET A 3 -5.53 7.42 14.05
N ARG A 4 -5.77 6.11 13.96
CA ARG A 4 -6.82 5.52 13.14
C ARG A 4 -8.17 5.89 13.73
N LEU A 5 -8.88 6.80 13.08
CA LEU A 5 -10.27 7.07 13.43
C LEU A 5 -11.18 6.15 12.63
N THR A 6 -12.12 5.50 13.29
CA THR A 6 -13.19 4.75 12.63
C THR A 6 -14.08 5.69 11.81
N THR A 7 -14.85 5.15 10.88
CA THR A 7 -15.80 5.94 10.08
C THR A 7 -16.80 6.71 10.96
N ALA A 8 -17.25 6.11 12.08
CA ALA A 8 -18.14 6.76 13.03
C ALA A 8 -17.47 7.91 13.80
N GLU A 9 -16.20 7.75 14.17
CA GLU A 9 -15.40 8.81 14.80
C GLU A 9 -15.14 9.96 13.85
N ARG A 10 -14.89 9.68 12.56
CA ARG A 10 -14.71 10.69 11.50
C ARG A 10 -15.97 11.57 11.34
N GLN A 11 -17.17 10.99 11.46
CA GLN A 11 -18.44 11.72 11.35
C GLN A 11 -18.77 12.59 12.56
N ASN A 12 -18.24 12.27 13.74
CA ASN A 12 -18.55 12.95 15.00
C ASN A 12 -17.49 13.96 15.46
N ILE A 13 -16.47 14.27 14.64
CA ILE A 13 -15.42 15.20 15.03
C ILE A 13 -15.97 16.64 14.98
N PRO A 14 -15.87 17.39 16.08
CA PRO A 14 -16.27 18.79 16.09
C PRO A 14 -15.44 19.59 15.07
N VAL A 15 -16.07 20.51 14.37
CA VAL A 15 -15.40 21.47 13.50
C VAL A 15 -14.34 22.21 14.32
N GLY A 16 -13.03 21.91 14.07
CA GLY A 16 -11.92 22.45 14.87
C GLY A 16 -11.12 21.40 15.65
N GLY A 17 -11.48 20.10 15.60
CA GLY A 17 -10.73 18.99 16.17
C GLY A 17 -9.50 18.61 15.34
N MET A 18 -8.80 17.52 15.73
CA MET A 18 -7.54 17.05 15.10
C MET A 18 -7.60 16.79 13.57
N ASN A 19 -8.79 16.67 12.97
CA ASN A 19 -8.99 16.48 11.53
C ASN A 19 -9.03 17.79 10.72
N SER A 20 -8.59 18.88 11.27
CA SER A 20 -8.42 20.13 10.51
C SER A 20 -7.09 20.22 9.76
N PHE A 21 -6.30 19.16 9.74
CA PHE A 21 -5.07 19.09 8.94
C PHE A 21 -5.32 18.38 7.61
N ILE A 22 -4.69 18.91 6.56
CA ILE A 22 -4.62 18.27 5.25
C ILE A 22 -3.16 18.13 4.85
N TYR A 23 -2.86 17.06 4.12
CA TYR A 23 -1.52 16.77 3.63
C TYR A 23 -1.44 17.08 2.14
N LYS A 24 -0.37 17.76 1.72
CA LYS A 24 -0.17 18.15 0.33
C LYS A 24 -0.14 16.96 -0.65
N PRO A 25 0.53 15.83 -0.33
CA PRO A 25 0.45 14.64 -1.19
C PRO A 25 -0.97 14.09 -1.32
N LYS A 26 -1.77 14.16 -0.25
CA LYS A 26 -3.17 13.70 -0.27
C LYS A 26 -4.04 14.54 -1.18
N ILE A 27 -3.99 15.86 -1.05
CA ILE A 27 -4.82 16.75 -1.87
C ILE A 27 -4.45 16.63 -3.35
N LYS A 28 -3.16 16.53 -3.68
CA LYS A 28 -2.70 16.29 -5.04
C LYS A 28 -3.19 14.96 -5.59
N HIS A 29 -3.04 13.90 -4.82
CA HIS A 29 -3.57 12.58 -5.19
C HIS A 29 -5.07 12.63 -5.43
N ASP A 30 -5.85 13.32 -4.59
CA ASP A 30 -7.30 13.38 -4.74
C ASP A 30 -7.71 14.18 -5.97
N ILE A 31 -7.01 15.27 -6.28
CA ILE A 31 -7.22 16.03 -7.54
C ILE A 31 -7.02 15.12 -8.75
N GLU A 32 -5.90 14.38 -8.81
CA GLU A 32 -5.61 13.45 -9.89
C GLU A 32 -6.64 12.32 -9.97
N GLN A 33 -7.01 11.75 -8.82
CA GLN A 33 -8.00 10.67 -8.72
C GLN A 33 -9.38 11.14 -9.21
N PHE A 34 -9.85 12.30 -8.79
CA PHE A 34 -11.14 12.85 -9.24
C PHE A 34 -11.09 13.25 -10.71
N THR A 35 -9.99 13.80 -11.19
CA THR A 35 -9.79 14.10 -12.62
C THR A 35 -9.83 12.83 -13.45
N TYR A 36 -9.16 11.76 -13.00
CA TYR A 36 -9.22 10.46 -13.64
C TYR A 36 -10.65 9.89 -13.68
N LEU A 37 -11.36 9.89 -12.56
CA LEU A 37 -12.74 9.42 -12.49
C LEU A 37 -13.70 10.26 -13.35
N ALA A 38 -13.44 11.56 -13.49
CA ALA A 38 -14.18 12.43 -14.37
C ALA A 38 -13.87 12.20 -15.87
N SER A 39 -12.74 11.56 -16.22
CA SER A 39 -12.41 11.26 -17.61
C SER A 39 -13.29 10.16 -18.22
N PHE A 40 -13.93 9.36 -17.40
CA PHE A 40 -14.94 8.41 -17.86
C PHE A 40 -16.20 9.17 -18.29
N ASN A 41 -16.62 8.98 -19.53
CA ASN A 41 -17.83 9.59 -20.06
C ASN A 41 -19.10 8.87 -19.51
N THR A 42 -19.36 9.04 -18.22
CA THR A 42 -20.43 8.40 -17.46
C THR A 42 -21.22 9.43 -16.66
N ASP A 43 -22.27 9.00 -16.00
CA ASP A 43 -23.04 9.75 -15.00
C ASP A 43 -22.19 10.33 -13.86
N LYS A 44 -20.99 9.78 -13.64
CA LYS A 44 -20.03 10.25 -12.63
C LYS A 44 -19.23 11.49 -13.06
N PHE A 45 -19.19 11.84 -14.36
CA PHE A 45 -18.40 12.94 -14.90
C PHE A 45 -18.62 14.26 -14.16
N GLU A 46 -19.87 14.71 -14.08
CA GLU A 46 -20.19 16.01 -13.46
C GLU A 46 -19.79 16.05 -11.99
N ARG A 47 -20.06 14.96 -11.25
CA ARG A 47 -19.72 14.86 -9.83
C ARG A 47 -18.22 14.95 -9.60
N PHE A 48 -17.43 14.17 -10.31
CA PHE A 48 -15.98 14.12 -10.10
C PHE A 48 -15.26 15.34 -10.68
N SER A 49 -15.75 15.93 -11.77
CA SER A 49 -15.27 17.24 -12.26
C SER A 49 -15.45 18.33 -11.20
N LYS A 50 -16.61 18.36 -10.55
CA LYS A 50 -16.87 19.30 -9.45
C LYS A 50 -15.94 19.08 -8.27
N LEU A 51 -15.69 17.82 -7.87
CA LEU A 51 -14.76 17.49 -6.77
C LEU A 51 -13.32 17.90 -7.14
N ALA A 52 -12.84 17.57 -8.33
CA ALA A 52 -11.53 17.98 -8.81
C ALA A 52 -11.34 19.50 -8.72
N ASN A 53 -12.33 20.27 -9.18
CA ASN A 53 -12.29 21.73 -9.11
C ASN A 53 -12.29 22.26 -7.66
N ILE A 54 -13.08 21.66 -6.75
CA ILE A 54 -13.10 22.04 -5.32
C ILE A 54 -11.73 21.82 -4.69
N TYR A 55 -11.11 20.65 -4.92
CA TYR A 55 -9.82 20.32 -4.35
C TYR A 55 -8.67 21.11 -4.99
N THR A 56 -8.74 21.41 -6.27
CA THR A 56 -7.77 22.30 -6.95
C THR A 56 -7.80 23.70 -6.35
N ALA A 57 -9.00 24.31 -6.24
CA ALA A 57 -9.14 25.62 -5.62
C ALA A 57 -8.67 25.61 -4.16
N LEU A 58 -8.93 24.52 -3.43
CA LEU A 58 -8.46 24.38 -2.05
C LEU A 58 -6.94 24.31 -1.96
N ASP A 59 -6.25 23.56 -2.85
CA ASP A 59 -4.78 23.47 -2.89
C ASP A 59 -4.14 24.83 -3.17
N GLU A 60 -4.76 25.64 -4.04
CA GLU A 60 -4.31 26.99 -4.37
C GLU A 60 -4.50 28.00 -3.22
N GLU A 61 -5.54 27.83 -2.41
CA GLU A 61 -5.86 28.71 -1.26
C GLU A 61 -5.04 28.41 0.00
N ILE A 62 -4.49 27.19 0.12
CA ILE A 62 -3.78 26.76 1.31
C ILE A 62 -2.37 27.35 1.36
N ASP A 63 -2.03 27.98 2.50
CA ASP A 63 -0.65 28.35 2.79
C ASP A 63 0.14 27.12 3.28
N TRP A 64 0.86 26.49 2.37
CA TRP A 64 1.70 25.33 2.64
C TRP A 64 2.99 25.64 3.41
N SER A 65 3.35 26.92 3.58
CA SER A 65 4.60 27.31 4.25
C SER A 65 4.62 26.93 5.73
N GLN A 66 3.46 26.86 6.37
CA GLN A 66 3.31 26.56 7.79
C GLN A 66 3.73 25.13 8.17
N GLY A 67 3.63 24.18 7.27
CA GLY A 67 3.91 22.76 7.51
C GLY A 67 5.14 22.26 6.75
N ASN A 68 6.18 23.07 6.56
CA ASN A 68 7.35 22.74 5.75
C ASN A 68 7.00 22.24 4.34
N GLY A 69 5.87 22.69 3.80
CA GLY A 69 5.38 22.27 2.49
C GLY A 69 4.64 20.93 2.46
N PHE A 70 4.52 20.23 3.59
CA PHE A 70 3.96 18.88 3.64
C PHE A 70 2.52 18.81 4.15
N PHE A 71 2.17 19.62 5.15
CA PHE A 71 0.80 19.69 5.69
C PHE A 71 0.40 21.12 6.02
N ALA A 72 -0.90 21.36 6.12
CA ALA A 72 -1.45 22.63 6.55
C ALA A 72 -2.71 22.42 7.40
N ARG A 73 -3.04 23.42 8.21
CA ARG A 73 -4.28 23.45 8.96
C ARG A 73 -5.36 24.13 8.13
N LEU A 74 -6.50 23.47 7.96
CA LEU A 74 -7.66 24.04 7.28
C LEU A 74 -8.37 25.07 8.15
N THR A 75 -8.84 26.15 7.54
CA THR A 75 -9.85 27.02 8.15
C THR A 75 -11.19 26.28 8.28
N LYS A 76 -12.10 26.80 9.10
CA LYS A 76 -13.45 26.25 9.24
C LYS A 76 -14.17 26.18 7.88
N GLU A 77 -14.04 27.24 7.08
CA GLU A 77 -14.66 27.32 5.75
C GLU A 77 -14.10 26.27 4.79
N GLN A 78 -12.78 26.16 4.70
CA GLN A 78 -12.10 25.15 3.90
C GLN A 78 -12.51 23.72 4.32
N HIS A 79 -12.53 23.44 5.62
CA HIS A 79 -12.97 22.15 6.16
C HIS A 79 -14.43 21.83 5.75
N LEU A 80 -15.33 22.78 5.86
CA LEU A 80 -16.75 22.58 5.48
C LEU A 80 -16.94 22.26 4.00
N ARG A 81 -16.04 22.73 3.11
CA ARG A 81 -16.11 22.46 1.67
C ARG A 81 -15.80 21.00 1.31
N ILE A 82 -15.00 20.30 2.11
CA ILE A 82 -14.54 18.94 1.82
C ILE A 82 -14.92 17.90 2.88
N ARG A 83 -15.65 18.29 3.96
CA ARG A 83 -15.96 17.42 5.10
C ARG A 83 -16.62 16.08 4.71
N ASP A 84 -17.43 16.10 3.64
CA ASP A 84 -18.20 14.94 3.19
C ASP A 84 -17.45 14.08 2.17
N THR A 85 -16.19 14.44 1.86
CA THR A 85 -15.35 13.76 0.86
C THR A 85 -13.91 13.52 1.33
N ASN A 86 -13.42 14.31 2.29
CA ASN A 86 -12.07 14.14 2.82
C ASN A 86 -12.00 12.92 3.74
N LEU A 87 -11.11 11.99 3.44
CA LEU A 87 -10.94 10.70 4.15
C LEU A 87 -12.23 9.84 4.18
N ILE A 88 -13.07 9.99 3.18
CA ILE A 88 -14.30 9.21 2.98
C ILE A 88 -14.26 8.58 1.59
N PRO A 89 -14.58 7.29 1.45
CA PRO A 89 -14.62 6.66 0.14
C PRO A 89 -15.83 7.16 -0.66
N VAL A 90 -15.59 8.10 -1.59
CA VAL A 90 -16.63 8.68 -2.45
C VAL A 90 -16.83 7.90 -3.75
N ASN A 91 -15.90 7.02 -4.10
CA ASN A 91 -16.02 6.02 -5.15
C ASN A 91 -15.43 4.70 -4.64
N LEU A 92 -16.29 3.74 -4.39
CA LEU A 92 -15.90 2.42 -3.92
C LEU A 92 -16.83 1.38 -4.55
N ASP A 93 -16.26 0.56 -5.43
CA ASP A 93 -16.95 -0.53 -6.12
C ASP A 93 -16.09 -1.81 -5.95
N PRO A 94 -16.25 -2.51 -4.82
CA PRO A 94 -15.42 -3.68 -4.51
C PRO A 94 -15.70 -4.81 -5.52
N PRO A 95 -14.67 -5.35 -6.17
CA PRO A 95 -14.88 -6.44 -7.12
C PRO A 95 -15.31 -7.72 -6.42
N ASN A 96 -16.22 -8.45 -7.07
CA ASN A 96 -16.54 -9.81 -6.69
C ASN A 96 -15.36 -10.76 -6.96
N THR A 97 -15.50 -12.01 -6.51
CA THR A 97 -14.58 -13.09 -6.90
C THR A 97 -14.60 -13.30 -8.41
N VAL A 98 -13.43 -13.74 -8.93
CA VAL A 98 -13.36 -14.22 -10.32
C VAL A 98 -13.74 -15.71 -10.39
N PRO A 99 -14.22 -16.18 -11.54
CA PRO A 99 -14.42 -17.62 -11.75
C PRO A 99 -13.09 -18.38 -11.63
N ASN A 100 -13.11 -19.54 -10.99
CA ASN A 100 -11.94 -20.37 -10.76
C ASN A 100 -10.90 -19.71 -9.84
N SER A 101 -9.64 -20.20 -9.90
CA SER A 101 -8.54 -19.63 -9.11
C SER A 101 -8.11 -18.28 -9.65
N THR A 102 -7.69 -17.40 -8.74
CA THR A 102 -7.03 -16.14 -9.07
C THR A 102 -5.58 -16.32 -9.49
N LEU A 103 -4.96 -17.46 -9.12
CA LEU A 103 -3.57 -17.76 -9.43
C LEU A 103 -3.41 -18.30 -10.85
N ASN A 104 -2.31 -17.95 -11.48
CA ASN A 104 -1.98 -18.40 -12.83
C ASN A 104 -1.83 -19.93 -12.88
N PRO A 105 -2.62 -20.65 -13.68
CA PRO A 105 -2.57 -22.11 -13.73
C PRO A 105 -1.27 -22.68 -14.31
N LYS A 106 -0.39 -21.84 -14.87
CA LYS A 106 0.92 -22.24 -15.40
C LYS A 106 2.04 -22.21 -14.35
N LEU A 107 1.75 -21.79 -13.11
CA LEU A 107 2.75 -21.78 -12.05
C LEU A 107 3.30 -23.17 -11.76
N ASN A 108 4.61 -23.28 -11.66
CA ASN A 108 5.25 -24.51 -11.21
C ASN A 108 5.26 -24.56 -9.67
N ILE A 109 4.15 -25.03 -9.10
CA ILE A 109 3.90 -25.04 -7.65
C ILE A 109 5.01 -25.76 -6.89
N SER A 110 5.41 -26.98 -7.36
CA SER A 110 6.43 -27.75 -6.68
C SER A 110 7.79 -27.02 -6.65
N LYS A 111 8.14 -26.32 -7.73
CA LYS A 111 9.37 -25.54 -7.78
C LYS A 111 9.32 -24.31 -6.87
N ILE A 112 8.16 -23.65 -6.78
CA ILE A 112 7.99 -22.49 -5.90
C ILE A 112 8.14 -22.92 -4.44
N ILE A 113 7.50 -24.02 -4.04
CA ILE A 113 7.60 -24.57 -2.69
C ILE A 113 9.05 -24.95 -2.37
N SER A 114 9.68 -25.77 -3.25
CA SER A 114 11.09 -26.19 -3.07
C SER A 114 12.02 -24.97 -2.94
N ASN A 115 11.86 -23.97 -3.79
CA ASN A 115 12.67 -22.75 -3.70
C ASN A 115 12.47 -22.00 -2.38
N TYR A 116 11.24 -21.93 -1.84
CA TYR A 116 10.99 -21.28 -0.55
C TYR A 116 11.64 -22.04 0.60
N GLU A 117 11.49 -23.38 0.64
CA GLU A 117 11.99 -24.24 1.71
C GLU A 117 13.51 -24.42 1.68
N GLU A 118 14.13 -24.42 0.50
CA GLU A 118 15.56 -24.69 0.32
C GLU A 118 16.41 -23.40 0.35
N ASN A 119 15.82 -22.24 0.11
CA ASN A 119 16.55 -20.96 0.14
C ASN A 119 16.88 -20.53 1.56
N VAL A 120 18.05 -19.92 1.69
CA VAL A 120 18.45 -19.18 2.89
C VAL A 120 18.84 -17.77 2.42
N PRO A 121 18.04 -16.76 2.80
CA PRO A 121 16.85 -16.80 3.66
C PRO A 121 15.61 -17.40 3.00
N GLU A 122 14.62 -17.77 3.81
CA GLU A 122 13.32 -18.29 3.37
C GLU A 122 12.58 -17.25 2.54
N MET A 123 12.78 -17.27 1.23
CA MET A 123 12.11 -16.38 0.29
C MET A 123 12.02 -16.99 -1.10
N VAL A 124 10.98 -16.62 -1.85
CA VAL A 124 10.83 -16.97 -3.26
C VAL A 124 10.20 -15.82 -4.06
N VAL A 125 10.66 -15.61 -5.27
CA VAL A 125 10.09 -14.67 -6.23
C VAL A 125 9.24 -15.44 -7.23
N VAL A 126 8.02 -15.00 -7.45
CA VAL A 126 7.04 -15.63 -8.35
C VAL A 126 6.60 -14.60 -9.38
N ASP A 127 6.97 -14.82 -10.63
CA ASP A 127 6.50 -14.03 -11.76
C ASP A 127 5.15 -14.54 -12.26
N GLU A 128 4.35 -13.63 -12.81
CA GLU A 128 3.02 -13.95 -13.35
C GLU A 128 2.11 -14.67 -12.33
N LEU A 129 2.11 -14.19 -11.07
CA LEU A 129 1.38 -14.83 -9.97
C LEU A 129 -0.12 -14.98 -10.24
N LEU A 130 -0.76 -13.89 -10.67
CA LEU A 130 -2.21 -13.85 -10.86
C LEU A 130 -2.60 -14.16 -12.31
N THR A 131 -3.80 -14.66 -12.49
CA THR A 131 -4.44 -14.70 -13.82
C THR A 131 -4.60 -13.28 -14.36
N VAL A 132 -4.65 -13.12 -15.67
CA VAL A 132 -4.88 -11.82 -16.32
C VAL A 132 -6.18 -11.18 -15.85
N GLU A 133 -7.25 -11.98 -15.66
CA GLU A 133 -8.54 -11.51 -15.19
C GLU A 133 -8.44 -10.94 -13.76
N ALA A 134 -7.88 -11.69 -12.82
CA ALA A 134 -7.71 -11.25 -11.45
C ALA A 134 -6.84 -10.00 -11.35
N LEU A 135 -5.73 -9.95 -12.07
CA LEU A 135 -4.82 -8.80 -12.11
C LEU A 135 -5.54 -7.55 -12.62
N ARG A 136 -6.21 -7.63 -13.76
CA ARG A 136 -6.90 -6.47 -14.37
C ARG A 136 -8.06 -5.97 -13.52
N THR A 137 -8.79 -6.90 -12.90
CA THR A 137 -9.88 -6.55 -11.98
C THR A 137 -9.33 -5.83 -10.74
N LEU A 138 -8.22 -6.32 -10.18
CA LEU A 138 -7.56 -5.68 -9.04
C LEU A 138 -6.97 -4.31 -9.41
N GLN A 139 -6.29 -4.20 -10.56
CA GLN A 139 -5.77 -2.92 -11.07
C GLN A 139 -6.88 -1.88 -11.20
N LYS A 140 -8.02 -2.25 -11.81
CA LYS A 140 -9.17 -1.35 -11.94
C LYS A 140 -9.69 -0.91 -10.57
N PHE A 141 -9.86 -1.84 -9.64
CA PHE A 141 -10.33 -1.53 -8.29
C PHE A 141 -9.41 -0.54 -7.58
N LEU A 142 -8.10 -0.79 -7.58
CA LEU A 142 -7.13 0.07 -6.92
C LEU A 142 -6.97 1.44 -7.60
N LEU A 143 -7.17 1.50 -8.92
CA LEU A 143 -7.09 2.74 -9.68
C LEU A 143 -8.32 3.61 -9.50
N GLU A 144 -9.51 3.02 -9.41
CA GLU A 144 -10.78 3.75 -9.35
C GLU A 144 -11.25 4.05 -7.92
N SER A 145 -10.80 3.29 -6.90
CA SER A 145 -11.26 3.46 -5.52
C SER A 145 -10.63 4.66 -4.83
N THR A 146 -11.44 5.42 -4.12
CA THR A 146 -11.02 6.60 -3.34
C THR A 146 -10.77 6.24 -1.87
N ILE A 147 -9.94 5.23 -1.63
CA ILE A 147 -9.64 4.64 -0.30
C ILE A 147 -8.23 4.97 0.21
N TRP A 148 -7.51 5.86 -0.44
CA TRP A 148 -6.12 6.19 -0.19
C TRP A 148 -6.00 7.26 0.88
N PHE A 149 -6.09 6.89 2.17
CA PHE A 149 -6.23 7.84 3.27
C PHE A 149 -4.95 8.08 4.07
N HIS A 150 -3.99 7.15 4.03
CA HIS A 150 -2.82 7.17 4.90
C HIS A 150 -1.60 7.75 4.20
N VAL A 151 -1.35 9.03 4.42
CA VAL A 151 -0.16 9.71 3.89
C VAL A 151 1.05 9.41 4.75
N LYS A 152 2.15 9.03 4.12
CA LYS A 152 3.44 8.77 4.74
C LYS A 152 4.47 9.80 4.29
N GLN A 153 5.29 10.27 5.23
CA GLN A 153 6.28 11.32 4.97
C GLN A 153 7.32 10.92 3.91
N ASN A 154 7.57 9.62 3.77
CA ASN A 154 8.56 9.09 2.83
C ASN A 154 8.03 8.96 1.40
N GLY A 155 6.85 9.53 1.09
CA GLY A 155 6.37 9.65 -0.28
C GLY A 155 5.52 8.52 -0.78
N TYR A 156 4.71 7.95 0.06
CA TYR A 156 3.69 7.02 -0.35
C TYR A 156 2.36 7.27 0.37
N ILE A 157 1.29 6.79 -0.22
CA ILE A 157 -0.07 6.87 0.31
C ILE A 157 -0.67 5.48 0.39
N GLY A 158 -1.26 5.15 1.53
CA GLY A 158 -1.76 3.81 1.85
C GLY A 158 -3.27 3.71 1.90
N ALA A 159 -3.76 2.49 1.60
CA ALA A 159 -5.09 2.02 1.88
C ALA A 159 -5.02 0.73 2.70
N TYR A 160 -5.86 0.57 3.69
CA TYR A 160 -5.88 -0.58 4.60
C TYR A 160 -7.22 -1.31 4.54
N LEU A 161 -7.29 -2.51 5.12
CA LEU A 161 -8.49 -3.35 5.14
C LEU A 161 -9.75 -2.58 5.55
N ASP A 162 -9.65 -1.82 6.64
CA ASP A 162 -10.74 -1.07 7.24
C ASP A 162 -11.07 0.27 6.53
N ASP A 163 -10.26 0.67 5.56
CA ASP A 163 -10.51 1.87 4.74
C ASP A 163 -11.34 1.57 3.47
N GLY A 164 -11.71 0.32 3.26
CA GLY A 164 -12.44 -0.13 2.06
C GLY A 164 -11.57 -0.93 1.09
N LEU A 165 -10.32 -1.26 1.44
CA LEU A 165 -9.48 -2.16 0.64
C LEU A 165 -10.00 -3.60 0.65
N SER A 166 -10.69 -4.02 1.73
CA SER A 166 -11.29 -5.36 1.83
C SER A 166 -12.32 -5.58 0.72
N CYS A 167 -12.12 -6.60 -0.10
CA CYS A 167 -13.07 -7.00 -1.14
C CYS A 167 -13.02 -8.51 -1.37
N PRO A 168 -14.10 -9.11 -1.93
CA PRO A 168 -14.14 -10.53 -2.23
C PRO A 168 -12.97 -11.06 -3.05
N LEU A 169 -12.48 -10.29 -4.04
CA LEU A 169 -11.34 -10.70 -4.87
C LEU A 169 -10.04 -10.83 -4.04
N LEU A 170 -9.73 -9.88 -3.17
CA LEU A 170 -8.51 -9.94 -2.34
C LEU A 170 -8.58 -11.09 -1.33
N LEU A 171 -9.76 -11.37 -0.77
CA LEU A 171 -9.96 -12.53 0.08
C LEU A 171 -9.81 -13.84 -0.70
N GLN A 172 -10.31 -13.90 -1.94
CA GLN A 172 -10.11 -15.05 -2.83
C GLN A 172 -8.62 -15.26 -3.14
N ILE A 173 -7.87 -14.21 -3.46
CA ILE A 173 -6.41 -14.30 -3.67
C ILE A 173 -5.73 -14.92 -2.45
N THR A 174 -6.12 -14.48 -1.24
CA THR A 174 -5.56 -15.03 0.01
C THR A 174 -5.86 -16.51 0.17
N GLU A 175 -7.10 -16.95 -0.05
CA GLU A 175 -7.48 -18.36 0.05
C GLU A 175 -6.87 -19.22 -1.04
N ASP A 176 -6.73 -18.69 -2.26
CA ASP A 176 -6.05 -19.39 -3.35
C ASP A 176 -4.55 -19.58 -3.04
N LEU A 177 -3.88 -18.58 -2.45
CA LEU A 177 -2.50 -18.72 -1.96
C LEU A 177 -2.39 -19.81 -0.89
N ARG A 178 -3.26 -19.80 0.11
CA ARG A 178 -3.26 -20.79 1.21
C ARG A 178 -3.52 -22.21 0.70
N SER A 179 -4.46 -22.38 -0.22
CA SER A 179 -4.79 -23.68 -0.78
C SER A 179 -3.75 -24.21 -1.77
N THR A 180 -3.09 -23.32 -2.50
CA THR A 180 -2.08 -23.68 -3.51
C THR A 180 -0.72 -23.96 -2.90
N PHE A 181 -0.34 -23.20 -1.86
CA PHE A 181 0.94 -23.33 -1.18
C PHE A 181 0.78 -23.71 0.29
N PRO A 182 0.18 -24.89 0.59
CA PRO A 182 -0.13 -25.27 1.97
C PRO A 182 1.11 -25.44 2.85
N CYS A 183 2.27 -25.74 2.30
CA CYS A 183 3.52 -25.84 3.05
C CYS A 183 3.98 -24.47 3.57
N ILE A 184 3.59 -23.37 2.90
CA ILE A 184 3.97 -22.00 3.27
C ILE A 184 2.89 -21.36 4.15
N PHE A 185 1.60 -21.49 3.78
CA PHE A 185 0.52 -20.69 4.37
C PHE A 185 -0.53 -21.45 5.19
N LYS A 186 -0.50 -22.79 5.19
CA LYS A 186 -1.60 -23.64 5.71
C LYS A 186 -2.14 -23.19 7.06
N ASP A 187 -1.26 -22.94 8.03
CA ASP A 187 -1.63 -22.64 9.41
C ASP A 187 -1.71 -21.11 9.67
N HIS A 188 -1.45 -20.29 8.64
CA HIS A 188 -1.45 -18.84 8.76
C HIS A 188 -2.75 -18.24 8.22
N GLN A 189 -3.31 -17.32 8.97
CA GLN A 189 -4.47 -16.55 8.58
C GLN A 189 -4.03 -15.16 8.12
N LEU A 190 -4.82 -14.53 7.22
CA LEU A 190 -4.60 -13.15 6.88
C LEU A 190 -4.82 -12.27 8.10
N THR A 191 -3.78 -11.62 8.57
CA THR A 191 -3.83 -10.70 9.72
C THR A 191 -3.85 -9.25 9.28
N ARG A 192 -3.12 -8.91 8.21
CA ARG A 192 -2.99 -7.54 7.70
C ARG A 192 -2.99 -7.55 6.18
N LEU A 193 -3.59 -6.51 5.62
CA LEU A 193 -3.57 -6.23 4.18
C LEU A 193 -3.54 -4.73 3.99
N TRP A 194 -2.64 -4.27 3.14
CA TRP A 194 -2.53 -2.88 2.73
C TRP A 194 -2.12 -2.77 1.27
N ALA A 195 -2.41 -1.64 0.66
CA ALA A 195 -1.93 -1.27 -0.65
C ALA A 195 -1.26 0.10 -0.56
N TYR A 196 -0.20 0.30 -1.34
CA TYR A 196 0.54 1.55 -1.39
C TYR A 196 0.66 2.09 -2.80
N LYS A 197 0.54 3.41 -2.94
CA LYS A 197 0.94 4.18 -4.13
C LYS A 197 2.16 5.01 -3.77
N TYR A 198 3.21 4.90 -4.54
CA TYR A 198 4.48 5.58 -4.30
C TYR A 198 4.65 6.81 -5.18
N ASP A 199 5.27 7.85 -4.64
CA ASP A 199 5.85 8.95 -5.41
C ASP A 199 7.27 8.55 -5.82
N SER A 200 7.53 8.50 -7.12
CA SER A 200 8.82 8.10 -7.69
C SER A 200 10.01 9.00 -7.33
N GLN A 201 9.74 10.15 -6.70
CA GLN A 201 10.78 11.12 -6.31
C GLN A 201 11.18 11.01 -4.83
N LEU A 202 10.54 10.12 -4.07
CA LEU A 202 10.75 9.97 -2.63
C LEU A 202 11.24 8.56 -2.27
N SER A 203 11.71 8.40 -1.02
CA SER A 203 12.51 7.25 -0.61
C SER A 203 11.72 5.95 -0.36
N GLY A 204 10.39 6.00 -0.34
CA GLY A 204 9.57 4.82 -0.03
C GLY A 204 9.63 4.36 1.43
N ILE A 205 9.49 3.06 1.68
CA ILE A 205 9.47 2.48 3.03
C ILE A 205 10.89 2.20 3.49
N ASN A 206 11.24 2.73 4.66
CA ASN A 206 12.52 2.46 5.30
C ASN A 206 12.63 1.00 5.76
N ILE A 207 13.86 0.57 6.02
CA ILE A 207 14.17 -0.75 6.51
C ILE A 207 13.41 -1.09 7.80
N HIS A 208 12.78 -2.25 7.83
CA HIS A 208 11.99 -2.79 8.95
C HIS A 208 11.81 -4.30 8.82
N ALA A 209 11.24 -4.93 9.83
CA ALA A 209 10.68 -6.27 9.77
C ALA A 209 9.19 -6.20 10.12
N ASP A 210 8.37 -7.15 9.68
CA ASP A 210 6.94 -7.18 9.96
C ASP A 210 6.59 -8.18 11.07
N ASP A 211 5.57 -7.83 11.85
CA ASP A 211 5.02 -8.69 12.90
C ASP A 211 4.00 -9.67 12.28
N ALA A 212 4.52 -10.67 11.58
CA ALA A 212 3.79 -11.77 10.95
C ALA A 212 4.75 -12.96 10.74
N GLU A 213 4.24 -14.09 10.24
CA GLU A 213 5.08 -15.24 9.87
C GLU A 213 5.54 -15.13 8.42
N VAL A 214 4.62 -14.82 7.51
CA VAL A 214 4.90 -14.77 6.07
C VAL A 214 4.35 -13.49 5.46
N ASN A 215 5.19 -12.80 4.72
CA ASN A 215 4.81 -11.68 3.86
C ASN A 215 4.61 -12.11 2.42
N VAL A 216 3.63 -11.50 1.77
CA VAL A 216 3.45 -11.56 0.33
C VAL A 216 3.37 -10.13 -0.20
N ASN A 217 4.45 -9.67 -0.80
CA ASN A 217 4.46 -8.41 -1.54
C ASN A 217 4.24 -8.70 -3.01
N PHE A 218 3.24 -8.07 -3.63
CA PHE A 218 3.04 -8.24 -5.06
C PHE A 218 2.77 -6.91 -5.78
N TRP A 219 3.36 -6.77 -6.94
CA TRP A 219 3.29 -5.57 -7.77
C TRP A 219 2.18 -5.70 -8.79
N VAL A 220 1.19 -4.84 -8.68
CA VAL A 220 0.01 -4.85 -9.56
C VAL A 220 0.02 -3.73 -10.61
N THR A 221 0.87 -2.71 -10.44
CA THR A 221 0.95 -1.59 -11.39
C THR A 221 1.46 -2.08 -12.75
N PRO A 222 0.88 -1.65 -13.89
CA PRO A 222 1.40 -2.01 -15.21
C PRO A 222 2.84 -1.52 -15.44
N HIS A 223 3.64 -2.26 -16.20
CA HIS A 223 5.00 -1.85 -16.57
C HIS A 223 5.07 -0.45 -17.16
N SER A 224 4.07 -0.07 -17.97
CA SER A 224 3.98 1.25 -18.60
C SER A 224 3.80 2.41 -17.62
N ALA A 225 3.39 2.13 -16.39
CA ALA A 225 3.19 3.13 -15.34
C ALA A 225 4.38 3.26 -14.38
N ASN A 226 5.41 2.42 -14.51
CA ASN A 226 6.66 2.58 -13.77
C ASN A 226 7.47 3.73 -14.38
N LEU A 227 7.58 4.84 -13.66
CA LEU A 227 8.29 6.04 -14.12
C LEU A 227 9.80 5.94 -13.97
N ASN A 228 10.30 5.03 -13.14
CA ASN A 228 11.73 4.78 -12.95
C ASN A 228 12.00 3.27 -12.93
N PRO A 229 12.44 2.67 -14.05
CA PRO A 229 12.63 1.22 -14.16
C PRO A 229 13.77 0.67 -13.28
N ASN A 230 14.58 1.53 -12.68
CA ASN A 230 15.71 1.11 -11.83
C ASN A 230 15.32 1.06 -10.34
N THR A 231 14.09 1.39 -9.97
CA THR A 231 13.60 1.40 -8.59
C THR A 231 12.18 0.86 -8.50
N GLY A 232 11.62 0.84 -7.28
CA GLY A 232 10.25 0.39 -7.03
C GLY A 232 10.14 -1.11 -6.76
N GLY A 233 11.27 -1.77 -6.56
CA GLY A 233 11.36 -3.14 -6.12
C GLY A 233 11.37 -3.28 -4.59
N LEU A 234 11.98 -4.37 -4.13
CA LEU A 234 12.13 -4.71 -2.72
C LEU A 234 13.56 -5.17 -2.46
N ILE A 235 14.15 -4.70 -1.37
CA ILE A 235 15.40 -5.23 -0.84
C ILE A 235 15.06 -6.08 0.38
N ILE A 236 15.52 -7.33 0.43
CA ILE A 236 15.41 -8.24 1.56
C ILE A 236 16.83 -8.58 2.04
N TYR A 237 17.01 -8.62 3.36
CA TYR A 237 18.27 -8.99 3.99
C TYR A 237 18.19 -10.43 4.54
N ASP A 238 19.32 -11.15 4.55
CA ASP A 238 19.40 -12.52 5.11
C ASP A 238 19.53 -12.53 6.64
N ALA A 239 19.06 -11.48 7.29
CA ALA A 239 19.03 -11.34 8.73
C ALA A 239 17.60 -11.07 9.22
N ALA A 240 17.18 -11.84 10.19
CA ALA A 240 15.89 -11.65 10.87
C ALA A 240 16.05 -10.68 12.04
N ALA A 241 14.95 -10.03 12.40
CA ALA A 241 14.88 -9.21 13.60
C ALA A 241 15.09 -10.08 14.86
N PRO A 242 15.99 -9.70 15.78
CA PRO A 242 16.17 -10.42 17.04
C PRO A 242 14.86 -10.48 17.85
N LEU A 243 14.58 -11.63 18.45
CA LEU A 243 13.33 -11.88 19.18
C LEU A 243 13.12 -11.00 20.41
N ASP A 244 14.19 -10.42 20.94
CA ASP A 244 14.17 -9.49 22.07
C ASP A 244 13.98 -8.02 21.68
N TRP A 245 13.91 -7.73 20.38
CA TRP A 245 13.67 -6.38 19.93
C TRP A 245 12.19 -6.02 20.04
N THR A 246 11.94 -4.80 20.52
CA THR A 246 10.57 -4.29 20.65
C THR A 246 10.07 -3.72 19.31
N TYR A 247 8.77 -3.57 19.21
CA TYR A 247 8.11 -2.93 18.07
C TYR A 247 8.73 -1.57 17.71
N ASP A 248 9.06 -0.75 18.70
CA ASP A 248 9.61 0.58 18.48
C ASP A 248 10.98 0.56 17.79
N VAL A 249 11.82 -0.44 18.06
CA VAL A 249 13.12 -0.59 17.40
C VAL A 249 12.95 -0.99 15.93
N ASN A 250 11.98 -1.84 15.64
CA ASN A 250 11.77 -2.37 14.29
C ASN A 250 11.04 -1.41 13.36
N TYR A 251 10.24 -0.46 13.88
CA TYR A 251 9.23 0.27 13.11
C TYR A 251 9.30 1.79 13.24
N THR A 252 10.20 2.36 14.04
CA THR A 252 10.33 3.82 14.18
C THR A 252 11.53 4.35 13.40
N GLY A 253 11.50 5.64 13.03
CA GLY A 253 12.61 6.29 12.33
C GLY A 253 13.95 6.21 13.07
N ASP A 254 13.91 6.17 14.41
CA ASP A 254 15.10 5.97 15.25
C ASP A 254 15.66 4.53 15.16
N GLY A 255 14.80 3.57 14.81
CA GLY A 255 15.16 2.16 14.60
C GLY A 255 16.01 1.94 13.36
N THR A 256 15.86 2.75 12.29
CA THR A 256 16.57 2.55 11.02
C THR A 256 18.10 2.49 11.20
N ALA A 257 18.67 3.42 11.94
CA ALA A 257 20.11 3.43 12.19
C ALA A 257 20.59 2.23 13.03
N HIS A 258 19.73 1.76 13.95
CA HIS A 258 20.01 0.60 14.79
C HIS A 258 19.97 -0.69 13.93
N ILE A 259 18.98 -0.85 13.08
CA ILE A 259 18.87 -1.97 12.13
C ILE A 259 20.05 -1.99 11.17
N GLN A 260 20.41 -0.85 10.57
CA GLN A 260 21.56 -0.76 9.66
C GLN A 260 22.88 -1.16 10.34
N LYS A 261 23.07 -0.73 11.62
CA LYS A 261 24.23 -1.14 12.40
C LYS A 261 24.24 -2.66 12.62
N TYR A 262 23.11 -3.23 13.04
CA TYR A 262 22.96 -4.68 13.24
C TYR A 262 23.28 -5.46 11.97
N LEU A 263 22.71 -5.11 10.84
CA LEU A 263 22.97 -5.77 9.57
C LEU A 263 24.45 -5.70 9.14
N LYS A 264 25.11 -4.59 9.43
CA LYS A 264 26.54 -4.44 9.18
C LYS A 264 27.39 -5.32 10.10
N ASP A 265 27.05 -5.39 11.39
CA ASP A 265 27.76 -6.19 12.38
C ASP A 265 27.62 -7.69 12.07
N GLU A 266 26.41 -8.14 11.65
CA GLU A 266 26.13 -9.50 11.20
C GLU A 266 26.68 -9.82 9.79
N LYS A 267 27.16 -8.83 9.04
CA LYS A 267 27.60 -8.95 7.64
C LYS A 267 26.50 -9.49 6.73
N SER A 268 25.27 -9.06 6.99
CA SER A 268 24.08 -9.49 6.26
C SER A 268 24.20 -9.18 4.77
N LYS A 269 23.74 -10.11 3.94
CA LYS A 269 23.63 -9.95 2.49
C LYS A 269 22.27 -9.37 2.16
N GLN A 270 22.23 -8.54 1.14
CA GLN A 270 20.99 -8.02 0.58
C GLN A 270 20.64 -8.71 -0.73
N PHE A 271 19.35 -8.88 -0.96
CA PHE A 271 18.77 -9.43 -2.18
C PHE A 271 17.81 -8.40 -2.75
N THR A 272 18.14 -7.84 -3.90
CA THR A 272 17.26 -6.89 -4.59
C THR A 272 16.31 -7.65 -5.50
N ILE A 273 15.02 -7.46 -5.32
CA ILE A 273 13.95 -7.99 -6.16
C ILE A 273 13.43 -6.83 -7.01
N PRO A 274 13.79 -6.77 -8.30
CA PRO A 274 13.33 -5.68 -9.15
C PRO A 274 11.82 -5.68 -9.33
N TYR A 275 11.23 -4.50 -9.48
CA TYR A 275 9.83 -4.36 -9.86
C TYR A 275 9.51 -5.13 -11.16
N ALA A 276 8.40 -5.85 -11.16
CA ALA A 276 7.75 -6.34 -12.37
C ALA A 276 6.23 -6.45 -12.15
N GLU A 277 5.44 -6.06 -13.16
CA GLU A 277 3.99 -6.26 -13.12
C GLU A 277 3.66 -7.75 -12.89
N ASN A 278 2.73 -8.03 -11.99
CA ASN A 278 2.31 -9.40 -11.63
C ASN A 278 3.40 -10.28 -11.00
N ARG A 279 4.44 -9.67 -10.44
CA ARG A 279 5.46 -10.35 -9.64
C ARG A 279 5.05 -10.34 -8.18
N ALA A 280 5.34 -11.42 -7.46
CA ALA A 280 5.25 -11.48 -6.00
C ALA A 280 6.59 -11.90 -5.39
N ALA A 281 6.86 -11.39 -4.19
CA ALA A 281 7.87 -11.89 -3.28
C ALA A 281 7.15 -12.50 -2.07
N ILE A 282 7.41 -13.76 -1.78
CA ILE A 282 6.91 -14.48 -0.61
C ILE A 282 8.12 -14.73 0.27
N PHE A 283 8.09 -14.27 1.53
CA PHE A 283 9.26 -14.36 2.41
C PHE A 283 8.86 -14.38 3.89
N ASN A 284 9.77 -14.88 4.72
CA ASN A 284 9.64 -14.83 6.18
C ASN A 284 9.58 -13.37 6.65
N SER A 285 8.50 -12.99 7.31
CA SER A 285 8.23 -11.60 7.72
C SER A 285 9.26 -11.01 8.69
N ASN A 286 9.97 -11.87 9.44
CA ASN A 286 11.00 -11.42 10.36
C ASN A 286 12.27 -10.93 9.66
N LEU A 287 12.44 -11.21 8.36
CA LEU A 287 13.56 -10.69 7.59
C LEU A 287 13.46 -9.18 7.43
N PHE A 288 14.55 -8.47 7.67
CA PHE A 288 14.60 -7.06 7.40
C PHE A 288 14.45 -6.79 5.91
N HIS A 289 13.62 -5.80 5.60
CA HIS A 289 13.36 -5.42 4.21
C HIS A 289 13.01 -3.93 4.08
N GLU A 290 13.20 -3.39 2.89
CA GLU A 290 12.89 -2.00 2.54
C GLU A 290 12.52 -1.86 1.06
N THR A 291 11.96 -0.73 0.67
CA THR A 291 11.73 -0.40 -0.74
C THR A 291 13.07 -0.12 -1.44
N ASP A 292 13.23 -0.65 -2.67
CA ASP A 292 14.41 -0.40 -3.52
C ASP A 292 14.29 0.97 -4.24
#